data_dced045a8ea9abc1c4fae3af74c5f8fe
#
_entry.id   dced045a8ea9abc1c4fae3af74c5f8fe
#
_cell.length_a   1.000
_cell.length_b   1.000
_cell.length_c   1.000
_cell.angle_alpha   90.00
_cell.angle_beta   90.00
_cell.angle_gamma   90.00
#
_symmetry.space_group_name_H-M   'P 1'
#
loop_
_entity.id
_entity.type
_entity.pdbx_description
1 polymer ?
#
loop_
_entity_poly.entity_id
_entity_poly.type
_entity_poly.pdbx_seq_one_letter_code
_entity_poly.pdbx_strand_id
1 'polypeptide(L)'
;MSPQKSTYNVLLEEAEIKDIILSTAVNNLLVAPSSLDLTGAEVELVSALGREYRLKRALSKEKDNFDFILIDSPPSLGLLTINALCAADSVLIPVQCEYYALEGLTQLHNTIKLVKENLNPELDIEGVLMTMADYRTNLTREVVHEARAYFKDKVFNTVIPRSIRLTEAPSFGKPIALYNKDSVGALKYEELAKEVMGMKISSSAIPEGDS
;
A
#
# COMPACT_ATOMS: atom_id res chain seq x y z
N MET A 1 -20.76 7.31 12.10
CA MET A 1 -21.57 7.79 10.98
C MET A 1 -20.90 7.33 9.72
N SER A 2 -21.60 6.61 8.85
CA SER A 2 -21.07 6.31 7.50
C SER A 2 -21.00 7.64 6.74
N PRO A 3 -19.91 7.92 5.99
CA PRO A 3 -19.84 9.12 5.20
C PRO A 3 -20.98 9.11 4.17
N GLN A 4 -21.59 10.27 3.94
CA GLN A 4 -22.73 10.41 3.01
C GLN A 4 -22.30 10.13 1.57
N LYS A 5 -21.00 10.32 1.25
CA LYS A 5 -20.31 10.00 -0.01
C LYS A 5 -18.94 9.38 0.29
N SER A 6 -18.45 8.56 -0.63
CA SER A 6 -17.19 7.80 -0.48
C SER A 6 -16.44 7.69 -1.82
N THR A 7 -15.33 7.00 -1.84
CA THR A 7 -14.58 6.69 -3.08
C THR A 7 -15.44 5.95 -4.10
N TYR A 8 -16.47 5.21 -3.70
CA TYR A 8 -17.47 4.64 -4.60
C TYR A 8 -18.11 5.73 -5.48
N ASN A 9 -18.65 6.78 -4.87
CA ASN A 9 -19.29 7.89 -5.60
C ASN A 9 -18.31 8.64 -6.52
N VAL A 10 -17.04 8.73 -6.11
CA VAL A 10 -16.00 9.34 -6.93
C VAL A 10 -15.71 8.52 -8.19
N LEU A 11 -15.60 7.19 -8.06
CA LEU A 11 -15.37 6.30 -9.20
C LEU A 11 -16.55 6.27 -10.18
N LEU A 12 -17.78 6.48 -9.70
CA LEU A 12 -18.98 6.60 -10.53
C LEU A 12 -19.21 8.03 -11.07
N GLU A 13 -18.32 9.00 -10.76
CA GLU A 13 -18.43 10.42 -11.13
C GLU A 13 -19.66 11.13 -10.52
N GLU A 14 -20.14 10.66 -9.39
CA GLU A 14 -21.25 11.25 -8.63
C GLU A 14 -20.75 12.26 -7.57
N ALA A 15 -19.44 12.32 -7.32
CA ALA A 15 -18.80 13.24 -6.40
C ALA A 15 -17.37 13.59 -6.86
N GLU A 16 -16.89 14.75 -6.47
CA GLU A 16 -15.46 15.08 -6.60
C GLU A 16 -14.71 14.54 -5.38
N ILE A 17 -13.42 14.21 -5.56
CA ILE A 17 -12.59 13.65 -4.47
C ILE A 17 -12.51 14.62 -3.27
N LYS A 18 -12.46 15.93 -3.50
CA LYS A 18 -12.43 16.95 -2.44
C LYS A 18 -13.66 16.91 -1.53
N ASP A 19 -14.82 16.48 -2.06
CA ASP A 19 -16.09 16.46 -1.32
C ASP A 19 -16.16 15.33 -0.28
N ILE A 20 -15.24 14.34 -0.40
CA ILE A 20 -15.21 13.16 0.47
C ILE A 20 -14.01 13.14 1.42
N ILE A 21 -13.07 14.08 1.27
CA ILE A 21 -11.88 14.15 2.11
C ILE A 21 -12.27 14.57 3.53
N LEU A 22 -11.83 13.80 4.51
CA LEU A 22 -12.06 14.02 5.93
C LEU A 22 -10.77 14.21 6.68
N SER A 23 -10.79 15.09 7.69
CA SER A 23 -9.68 15.23 8.63
C SER A 23 -9.63 14.05 9.59
N THR A 24 -8.42 13.65 9.98
CA THR A 24 -8.19 12.61 10.99
C THR A 24 -7.69 13.20 12.31
N ALA A 25 -7.52 12.35 13.31
CA ALA A 25 -6.90 12.74 14.59
C ALA A 25 -5.38 13.00 14.47
N VAL A 26 -4.77 12.70 13.33
CA VAL A 26 -3.35 12.92 13.03
C VAL A 26 -3.22 14.19 12.21
N ASN A 27 -2.38 15.12 12.68
CA ASN A 27 -2.15 16.35 11.93
C ASN A 27 -1.58 16.06 10.53
N ASN A 28 -2.08 16.77 9.53
CA ASN A 28 -1.71 16.64 8.11
C ASN A 28 -2.02 15.28 7.49
N LEU A 29 -2.77 14.41 8.17
CA LEU A 29 -3.29 13.18 7.61
C LEU A 29 -4.79 13.33 7.32
N LEU A 30 -5.13 13.26 6.06
CA LEU A 30 -6.51 13.26 5.57
C LEU A 30 -6.88 11.88 5.05
N VAL A 31 -8.17 11.57 5.00
CA VAL A 31 -8.66 10.30 4.48
C VAL A 31 -9.82 10.52 3.50
N ALA A 32 -9.77 9.87 2.35
CA ALA A 32 -10.90 9.68 1.46
C ALA A 32 -11.48 8.28 1.75
N PRO A 33 -12.63 8.17 2.45
CA PRO A 33 -13.11 6.88 2.91
C PRO A 33 -13.73 6.06 1.79
N SER A 34 -13.65 4.74 1.92
CA SER A 34 -14.46 3.80 1.14
C SER A 34 -15.73 3.41 1.91
N SER A 35 -16.67 2.78 1.20
CA SER A 35 -17.86 2.14 1.77
C SER A 35 -17.96 0.68 1.30
N LEU A 36 -18.88 -0.08 1.87
CA LEU A 36 -19.15 -1.45 1.43
C LEU A 36 -19.63 -1.49 -0.03
N ASP A 37 -20.24 -0.40 -0.51
CA ASP A 37 -20.73 -0.28 -1.89
C ASP A 37 -19.58 -0.29 -2.92
N LEU A 38 -18.34 0.00 -2.48
CA LEU A 38 -17.17 -0.01 -3.37
C LEU A 38 -16.99 -1.35 -4.08
N THR A 39 -17.40 -2.47 -3.45
CA THR A 39 -17.39 -3.78 -4.09
C THR A 39 -18.34 -3.82 -5.31
N GLY A 40 -19.45 -3.08 -5.26
CA GLY A 40 -20.39 -2.95 -6.37
C GLY A 40 -19.85 -2.13 -7.54
N ALA A 41 -18.94 -1.19 -7.27
CA ALA A 41 -18.33 -0.35 -8.30
C ALA A 41 -17.62 -1.17 -9.40
N GLU A 42 -17.03 -2.33 -9.06
CA GLU A 42 -16.41 -3.20 -10.08
C GLU A 42 -17.40 -3.66 -11.15
N VAL A 43 -18.64 -3.94 -10.76
CA VAL A 43 -19.70 -4.37 -11.71
C VAL A 43 -20.22 -3.18 -12.51
N GLU A 44 -20.46 -2.05 -11.86
CA GLU A 44 -21.03 -0.85 -12.49
C GLU A 44 -20.05 -0.20 -13.46
N LEU A 45 -18.77 -0.24 -13.16
CA LEU A 45 -17.71 0.27 -14.05
C LEU A 45 -17.51 -0.56 -15.31
N VAL A 46 -17.98 -1.81 -15.38
CA VAL A 46 -17.75 -2.71 -16.54
C VAL A 46 -18.14 -2.04 -17.88
N SER A 47 -19.26 -1.33 -17.91
CA SER A 47 -19.77 -0.67 -19.13
C SER A 47 -19.30 0.77 -19.29
N ALA A 48 -18.57 1.34 -18.32
CA ALA A 48 -18.19 2.73 -18.33
C ALA A 48 -16.98 3.01 -19.25
N LEU A 49 -17.05 4.02 -20.08
CA LEU A 49 -15.94 4.46 -20.92
C LEU A 49 -14.81 5.03 -20.06
N GLY A 50 -13.57 4.63 -20.36
CA GLY A 50 -12.36 5.05 -19.63
C GLY A 50 -12.42 4.69 -18.15
N ARG A 51 -13.04 3.58 -17.83
CA ARG A 51 -13.24 3.04 -16.49
C ARG A 51 -11.93 2.83 -15.72
N GLU A 52 -10.85 2.55 -16.41
CA GLU A 52 -9.52 2.34 -15.85
C GLU A 52 -8.89 3.64 -15.30
N TYR A 53 -9.37 4.80 -15.75
CA TYR A 53 -8.82 6.12 -15.44
C TYR A 53 -9.70 6.97 -14.52
N ARG A 54 -10.77 6.43 -13.95
CA ARG A 54 -11.70 7.18 -13.10
C ARG A 54 -11.00 7.81 -11.89
N LEU A 55 -10.21 7.01 -11.18
CA LEU A 55 -9.44 7.50 -10.02
C LEU A 55 -8.36 8.49 -10.44
N LYS A 56 -7.63 8.22 -11.53
CA LYS A 56 -6.60 9.15 -12.05
C LYS A 56 -7.18 10.52 -12.35
N ARG A 57 -8.33 10.57 -13.02
CA ARG A 57 -9.03 11.83 -13.32
C ARG A 57 -9.51 12.56 -12.07
N ALA A 58 -10.00 11.83 -11.10
CA ALA A 58 -10.44 12.42 -9.83
C ALA A 58 -9.27 13.03 -9.04
N LEU A 59 -8.14 12.31 -8.96
CA LEU A 59 -6.96 12.75 -8.22
C LEU A 59 -6.18 13.87 -8.93
N SER A 60 -6.20 13.94 -10.27
CA SER A 60 -5.44 14.93 -11.04
C SER A 60 -5.74 16.38 -10.69
N LYS A 61 -6.92 16.66 -10.14
CA LYS A 61 -7.34 18.00 -9.72
C LYS A 61 -6.80 18.42 -8.37
N GLU A 62 -6.40 17.48 -7.55
CA GLU A 62 -6.06 17.69 -6.13
C GLU A 62 -4.63 17.24 -5.77
N LYS A 63 -3.93 16.51 -6.64
CA LYS A 63 -2.64 15.90 -6.32
C LYS A 63 -1.59 16.92 -5.85
N ASP A 64 -1.61 18.13 -6.39
CA ASP A 64 -0.64 19.17 -6.05
C ASP A 64 -0.86 19.77 -4.64
N ASN A 65 -1.98 19.42 -3.99
CA ASN A 65 -2.29 19.83 -2.61
C ASN A 65 -1.69 18.90 -1.56
N PHE A 66 -1.03 17.81 -1.97
CA PHE A 66 -0.50 16.77 -1.07
C PHE A 66 0.95 16.42 -1.38
N ASP A 67 1.75 16.20 -0.35
CA ASP A 67 3.12 15.68 -0.51
C ASP A 67 3.08 14.20 -0.91
N PHE A 68 2.13 13.43 -0.37
CA PHE A 68 1.91 12.01 -0.65
C PHE A 68 0.43 11.67 -0.72
N ILE A 69 0.06 10.82 -1.67
CA ILE A 69 -1.27 10.19 -1.75
C ILE A 69 -1.07 8.67 -1.71
N LEU A 70 -1.54 8.03 -0.64
CA LEU A 70 -1.47 6.59 -0.49
C LEU A 70 -2.82 5.98 -0.89
N ILE A 71 -2.79 5.07 -1.88
CA ILE A 71 -3.97 4.36 -2.35
C ILE A 71 -3.92 2.93 -1.80
N ASP A 72 -4.76 2.64 -0.81
CA ASP A 72 -4.95 1.28 -0.28
C ASP A 72 -5.89 0.51 -1.20
N SER A 73 -5.40 -0.58 -1.78
CA SER A 73 -6.10 -1.37 -2.79
C SER A 73 -6.56 -2.72 -2.25
N PRO A 74 -7.70 -3.26 -2.71
CA PRO A 74 -8.09 -4.62 -2.37
C PRO A 74 -7.08 -5.64 -2.92
N PRO A 75 -6.99 -6.85 -2.33
CA PRO A 75 -6.05 -7.89 -2.77
C PRO A 75 -6.42 -8.55 -4.11
N SER A 76 -7.52 -8.14 -4.73
CA SER A 76 -7.94 -8.63 -6.04
C SER A 76 -7.25 -7.89 -7.18
N LEU A 77 -7.06 -8.54 -8.32
CA LEU A 77 -6.54 -7.92 -9.55
C LEU A 77 -7.70 -7.42 -10.46
N GLY A 78 -8.73 -6.82 -9.84
CA GLY A 78 -9.92 -6.29 -10.52
C GLY A 78 -9.78 -4.83 -10.98
N LEU A 79 -10.89 -4.25 -11.42
CA LEU A 79 -10.95 -2.87 -11.92
C LEU A 79 -10.53 -1.82 -10.88
N LEU A 80 -10.77 -2.07 -9.60
CA LEU A 80 -10.34 -1.15 -8.52
C LEU A 80 -8.81 -1.09 -8.45
N THR A 81 -8.14 -2.24 -8.50
CA THR A 81 -6.68 -2.30 -8.51
C THR A 81 -6.10 -1.69 -9.78
N ILE A 82 -6.72 -1.92 -10.94
CA ILE A 82 -6.30 -1.27 -12.20
C ILE A 82 -6.45 0.26 -12.09
N ASN A 83 -7.55 0.76 -11.51
CA ASN A 83 -7.72 2.20 -11.27
C ASN A 83 -6.62 2.78 -10.36
N ALA A 84 -6.26 2.06 -9.29
CA ALA A 84 -5.18 2.46 -8.40
C ALA A 84 -3.85 2.53 -9.15
N LEU A 85 -3.49 1.49 -9.91
CA LEU A 85 -2.25 1.43 -10.70
C LEU A 85 -2.21 2.48 -11.82
N CYS A 86 -3.34 2.79 -12.45
CA CYS A 86 -3.42 3.85 -13.46
C CYS A 86 -3.24 5.25 -12.85
N ALA A 87 -3.65 5.44 -11.59
CA ALA A 87 -3.56 6.72 -10.89
C ALA A 87 -2.23 6.95 -10.18
N ALA A 88 -1.52 5.88 -9.82
CA ALA A 88 -0.28 5.93 -9.05
C ALA A 88 0.92 6.31 -9.92
N ASP A 89 1.91 6.95 -9.28
CA ASP A 89 3.24 7.18 -9.84
C ASP A 89 4.14 5.96 -9.58
N SER A 90 3.98 5.33 -8.40
CA SER A 90 4.72 4.14 -8.02
C SER A 90 3.89 3.17 -7.17
N VAL A 91 4.37 1.92 -7.06
CA VAL A 91 3.73 0.84 -6.30
C VAL A 91 4.66 0.31 -5.23
N LEU A 92 4.25 0.42 -3.96
CA LEU A 92 4.89 -0.30 -2.87
C LEU A 92 4.16 -1.63 -2.67
N ILE A 93 4.90 -2.74 -2.71
CA ILE A 93 4.36 -4.10 -2.68
C ILE A 93 4.65 -4.75 -1.32
N PRO A 94 3.67 -4.85 -0.41
CA PRO A 94 3.85 -5.60 0.83
C PRO A 94 3.78 -7.11 0.56
N VAL A 95 4.77 -7.86 1.07
CA VAL A 95 4.89 -9.31 0.92
C VAL A 95 5.03 -9.94 2.30
N GLN A 96 4.14 -10.85 2.65
CA GLN A 96 4.26 -11.61 3.88
C GLN A 96 5.39 -12.64 3.77
N CYS A 97 6.17 -12.83 4.84
CA CYS A 97 7.22 -13.85 4.87
C CYS A 97 6.63 -15.27 5.07
N GLU A 98 5.80 -15.72 4.11
CA GLU A 98 5.11 -17.01 4.10
C GLU A 98 5.36 -17.76 2.78
N TYR A 99 5.19 -19.07 2.78
CA TYR A 99 5.59 -19.97 1.69
C TYR A 99 5.02 -19.59 0.31
N TYR A 100 3.74 -19.21 0.24
CA TYR A 100 3.08 -18.88 -1.03
C TYR A 100 3.24 -17.41 -1.48
N ALA A 101 3.98 -16.63 -0.73
CA ALA A 101 4.10 -15.18 -0.99
C ALA A 101 4.69 -14.86 -2.37
N LEU A 102 5.65 -15.64 -2.82
CA LEU A 102 6.37 -15.40 -4.08
C LEU A 102 5.54 -15.74 -5.33
N GLU A 103 4.62 -16.69 -5.23
CA GLU A 103 3.72 -17.02 -6.35
C GLU A 103 2.75 -15.85 -6.64
N GLY A 104 2.12 -15.31 -5.59
CA GLY A 104 1.26 -14.13 -5.71
C GLY A 104 2.00 -12.90 -6.20
N LEU A 105 3.26 -12.75 -5.79
CA LEU A 105 4.12 -11.64 -6.19
C LEU A 105 4.43 -11.66 -7.70
N THR A 106 4.64 -12.85 -8.28
CA THR A 106 4.85 -13.00 -9.72
C THR A 106 3.62 -12.57 -10.52
N GLN A 107 2.42 -12.95 -10.08
CA GLN A 107 1.17 -12.54 -10.75
C GLN A 107 0.97 -11.03 -10.68
N LEU A 108 1.20 -10.42 -9.51
CA LEU A 108 1.10 -8.98 -9.33
C LEU A 108 2.13 -8.24 -10.19
N HIS A 109 3.38 -8.70 -10.23
CA HIS A 109 4.43 -8.12 -11.08
C HIS A 109 4.03 -8.13 -12.56
N ASN A 110 3.47 -9.23 -13.06
CA ASN A 110 2.97 -9.31 -14.43
C ASN A 110 1.83 -8.32 -14.67
N THR A 111 0.92 -8.15 -13.72
CA THR A 111 -0.18 -7.17 -13.82
C THR A 111 0.36 -5.74 -13.86
N ILE A 112 1.30 -5.39 -12.98
CA ILE A 112 1.96 -4.07 -12.98
C ILE A 112 2.62 -3.81 -14.33
N LYS A 113 3.33 -4.80 -14.88
CA LYS A 113 3.97 -4.70 -16.19
C LYS A 113 2.94 -4.43 -17.30
N LEU A 114 1.83 -5.17 -17.33
CA LEU A 114 0.76 -4.96 -18.32
C LEU A 114 0.14 -3.57 -18.20
N VAL A 115 -0.08 -3.08 -16.98
CA VAL A 115 -0.59 -1.71 -16.75
C VAL A 115 0.43 -0.69 -17.21
N LYS A 116 1.71 -0.87 -16.90
CA LYS A 116 2.79 0.02 -17.35
C LYS A 116 2.87 0.10 -18.88
N GLU A 117 2.78 -1.04 -19.56
CA GLU A 117 2.89 -1.10 -21.02
C GLU A 117 1.68 -0.51 -21.76
N ASN A 118 0.48 -0.60 -21.18
CA ASN A 118 -0.76 -0.30 -21.91
C ASN A 118 -1.57 0.88 -21.37
N LEU A 119 -1.45 1.20 -20.08
CA LEU A 119 -2.34 2.15 -19.40
C LEU A 119 -1.60 3.29 -18.69
N ASN A 120 -0.46 3.02 -18.05
CA ASN A 120 0.29 4.01 -17.29
C ASN A 120 1.82 3.82 -17.45
N PRO A 121 2.42 4.34 -18.54
CA PRO A 121 3.84 4.18 -18.84
C PRO A 121 4.79 4.72 -17.75
N GLU A 122 4.34 5.70 -16.96
CA GLU A 122 5.13 6.30 -15.88
C GLU A 122 5.14 5.46 -14.59
N LEU A 123 4.27 4.45 -14.49
CA LEU A 123 4.20 3.60 -13.30
C LEU A 123 5.52 2.88 -13.06
N ASP A 124 6.06 2.98 -11.84
CA ASP A 124 7.24 2.22 -11.43
C ASP A 124 6.99 1.41 -10.14
N ILE A 125 7.90 0.49 -9.82
CA ILE A 125 7.90 -0.20 -8.53
C ILE A 125 8.73 0.63 -7.57
N GLU A 126 8.10 1.20 -6.55
CA GLU A 126 8.75 1.91 -5.44
C GLU A 126 9.65 0.96 -4.65
N GLY A 127 9.08 -0.16 -4.29
CA GLY A 127 9.82 -1.22 -3.61
C GLY A 127 8.93 -2.35 -3.14
N VAL A 128 9.59 -3.43 -2.72
CA VAL A 128 8.98 -4.62 -2.11
C VAL A 128 9.27 -4.60 -0.61
N LEU A 129 8.21 -4.55 0.19
CA LEU A 129 8.30 -4.52 1.66
C LEU A 129 8.03 -5.89 2.25
N MET A 130 9.01 -6.48 2.89
CA MET A 130 8.83 -7.73 3.63
C MET A 130 8.08 -7.48 4.94
N THR A 131 6.99 -8.20 5.17
CA THR A 131 6.10 -8.02 6.32
C THR A 131 5.86 -9.34 7.06
N MET A 132 5.30 -9.26 8.27
CA MET A 132 4.96 -10.42 9.10
C MET A 132 6.16 -11.35 9.36
N ALA A 133 7.38 -10.79 9.37
CA ALA A 133 8.60 -11.55 9.56
C ALA A 133 8.65 -12.17 10.96
N ASP A 134 8.88 -13.48 11.01
CA ASP A 134 9.16 -14.22 12.26
C ASP A 134 10.58 -14.80 12.17
N TYR A 135 11.53 -14.13 12.80
CA TYR A 135 12.95 -14.49 12.77
C TYR A 135 13.29 -15.79 13.50
N ARG A 136 12.33 -16.38 14.21
CA ARG A 136 12.47 -17.71 14.84
C ARG A 136 12.42 -18.84 13.81
N THR A 137 12.00 -18.54 12.57
CA THR A 137 11.85 -19.51 11.49
C THR A 137 12.88 -19.29 10.38
N ASN A 138 13.37 -20.39 9.79
CA ASN A 138 14.22 -20.31 8.60
C ASN A 138 13.45 -19.79 7.38
N LEU A 139 12.14 -20.07 7.32
CA LEU A 139 11.27 -19.65 6.21
C LEU A 139 11.35 -18.14 5.97
N THR A 140 11.32 -17.32 7.02
CA THR A 140 11.46 -15.85 6.89
C THR A 140 12.76 -15.49 6.17
N ARG A 141 13.89 -16.14 6.53
CA ARG A 141 15.20 -15.86 5.92
C ARG A 141 15.23 -16.26 4.44
N GLU A 142 14.66 -17.43 4.13
CA GLU A 142 14.57 -17.95 2.77
C GLU A 142 13.73 -17.02 1.88
N VAL A 143 12.51 -16.64 2.32
CA VAL A 143 11.62 -15.74 1.55
C VAL A 143 12.26 -14.38 1.33
N VAL A 144 12.91 -13.79 2.35
CA VAL A 144 13.63 -12.52 2.21
C VAL A 144 14.80 -12.65 1.23
N HIS A 145 15.55 -13.77 1.29
CA HIS A 145 16.66 -14.02 0.37
C HIS A 145 16.17 -14.14 -1.09
N GLU A 146 15.13 -14.90 -1.34
CA GLU A 146 14.55 -15.08 -2.68
C GLU A 146 13.96 -13.77 -3.21
N ALA A 147 13.24 -13.01 -2.39
CA ALA A 147 12.73 -11.70 -2.77
C ALA A 147 13.88 -10.76 -3.19
N ARG A 148 14.98 -10.73 -2.44
CA ARG A 148 16.18 -9.93 -2.78
C ARG A 148 16.90 -10.45 -4.02
N ALA A 149 16.93 -11.76 -4.26
CA ALA A 149 17.50 -12.32 -5.48
C ALA A 149 16.73 -11.91 -6.73
N TYR A 150 15.39 -11.84 -6.62
CA TYR A 150 14.50 -11.49 -7.74
C TYR A 150 14.40 -9.98 -7.98
N PHE A 151 14.10 -9.19 -6.92
CA PHE A 151 13.83 -7.75 -7.00
C PHE A 151 15.06 -6.87 -6.74
N LYS A 152 16.16 -7.47 -6.30
CA LYS A 152 17.46 -6.80 -6.08
C LYS A 152 17.34 -5.57 -5.16
N ASP A 153 17.73 -4.43 -5.67
CA ASP A 153 17.73 -3.11 -5.03
C ASP A 153 16.31 -2.54 -4.78
N LYS A 154 15.29 -3.15 -5.38
CA LYS A 154 13.88 -2.77 -5.13
C LYS A 154 13.31 -3.37 -3.82
N VAL A 155 14.02 -4.25 -3.12
CA VAL A 155 13.56 -4.73 -1.79
C VAL A 155 14.01 -3.75 -0.71
N PHE A 156 13.06 -3.20 0.04
CA PHE A 156 13.37 -2.32 1.15
C PHE A 156 14.29 -3.00 2.17
N ASN A 157 15.20 -2.23 2.76
CA ASN A 157 16.05 -2.73 3.86
C ASN A 157 15.20 -2.98 5.11
N THR A 158 14.20 -2.13 5.31
CA THR A 158 13.24 -2.27 6.40
C THR A 158 12.38 -3.52 6.22
N VAL A 159 12.28 -4.32 7.28
CA VAL A 159 11.41 -5.49 7.35
C VAL A 159 10.46 -5.32 8.53
N ILE A 160 9.16 -5.47 8.30
CA ILE A 160 8.13 -5.34 9.35
C ILE A 160 7.94 -6.68 10.05
N PRO A 161 8.25 -6.81 11.35
CA PRO A 161 8.09 -8.05 12.07
C PRO A 161 6.63 -8.36 12.39
N ARG A 162 6.32 -9.63 12.60
CA ARG A 162 5.06 -10.04 13.22
C ARG A 162 4.98 -9.45 14.63
N SER A 163 3.93 -8.70 14.93
CA SER A 163 3.80 -7.98 16.20
C SER A 163 2.35 -7.93 16.66
N ILE A 164 2.12 -8.34 17.90
CA ILE A 164 0.79 -8.25 18.53
C ILE A 164 0.31 -6.80 18.59
N ARG A 165 1.21 -5.84 18.85
CA ARG A 165 0.86 -4.43 18.93
C ARG A 165 0.35 -3.86 17.60
N LEU A 166 0.91 -4.33 16.47
CA LEU A 166 0.41 -3.98 15.14
C LEU A 166 -0.99 -4.55 14.89
N THR A 167 -1.28 -5.74 15.41
CA THR A 167 -2.60 -6.38 15.29
C THR A 167 -3.64 -5.71 16.19
N GLU A 168 -3.26 -5.24 17.37
CA GLU A 168 -4.15 -4.58 18.32
C GLU A 168 -4.54 -3.16 17.92
N ALA A 169 -3.59 -2.37 17.39
CA ALA A 169 -3.77 -0.95 17.09
C ALA A 169 -5.06 -0.63 16.30
N PRO A 170 -5.44 -1.37 15.24
CA PRO A 170 -6.69 -1.15 14.51
C PRO A 170 -7.93 -1.33 15.37
N SER A 171 -7.93 -2.25 16.36
CA SER A 171 -9.07 -2.46 17.27
C SER A 171 -9.36 -1.23 18.14
N PHE A 172 -8.35 -0.40 18.35
CA PHE A 172 -8.45 0.87 19.08
C PHE A 172 -8.68 2.08 18.15
N GLY A 173 -8.81 1.85 16.85
CA GLY A 173 -8.97 2.92 15.86
C GLY A 173 -7.75 3.87 15.80
N LYS A 174 -6.55 3.38 16.12
CA LYS A 174 -5.33 4.18 16.18
C LYS A 174 -4.25 3.60 15.28
N PRO A 175 -3.48 4.45 14.58
CA PRO A 175 -2.24 4.00 13.96
C PRO A 175 -1.24 3.60 15.05
N ILE A 176 -0.32 2.70 14.71
CA ILE A 176 0.67 2.16 15.66
C ILE A 176 1.51 3.27 16.33
N ALA A 177 1.82 4.33 15.60
CA ALA A 177 2.58 5.48 16.09
C ALA A 177 1.86 6.22 17.25
N LEU A 178 0.51 6.17 17.31
CA LEU A 178 -0.29 6.74 18.39
C LEU A 178 -0.71 5.68 19.42
N TYR A 179 -0.75 4.41 19.03
CA TYR A 179 -1.12 3.33 19.93
C TYR A 179 0.04 2.92 20.83
N ASN A 180 1.22 2.66 20.26
CA ASN A 180 2.44 2.30 20.99
C ASN A 180 3.67 2.71 20.16
N LYS A 181 4.09 3.97 20.31
CA LYS A 181 5.19 4.58 19.54
C LYS A 181 6.55 3.90 19.75
N ASP A 182 6.76 3.30 20.92
CA ASP A 182 8.05 2.67 21.30
C ASP A 182 8.08 1.17 20.95
N SER A 183 7.01 0.65 20.35
CA SER A 183 6.97 -0.76 19.91
C SER A 183 7.89 -0.98 18.70
N VAL A 184 8.44 -2.19 18.59
CA VAL A 184 9.26 -2.56 17.43
C VAL A 184 8.53 -2.32 16.11
N GLY A 185 7.22 -2.60 16.06
CA GLY A 185 6.40 -2.32 14.89
C GLY A 185 6.35 -0.84 14.53
N ALA A 186 6.17 0.06 15.50
CA ALA A 186 6.15 1.50 15.26
C ALA A 186 7.51 2.00 14.75
N LEU A 187 8.60 1.58 15.37
CA LEU A 187 9.96 1.96 14.97
C LEU A 187 10.27 1.48 13.54
N LYS A 188 9.84 0.27 13.17
CA LYS A 188 10.05 -0.25 11.80
C LYS A 188 9.21 0.48 10.77
N TYR A 189 7.99 0.90 11.07
CA TYR A 189 7.21 1.76 10.17
C TYR A 189 7.82 3.17 10.04
N GLU A 190 8.44 3.70 11.09
CA GLU A 190 9.20 4.96 11.00
C GLU A 190 10.46 4.81 10.12
N GLU A 191 11.19 3.71 10.25
CA GLU A 191 12.31 3.37 9.37
C GLU A 191 11.86 3.29 7.91
N LEU A 192 10.76 2.58 7.64
CA LEU A 192 10.17 2.48 6.30
C LEU A 192 9.81 3.85 5.74
N ALA A 193 9.17 4.70 6.53
CA ALA A 193 8.81 6.05 6.09
C ALA A 193 10.04 6.86 5.68
N LYS A 194 11.13 6.77 6.43
CA LYS A 194 12.41 7.40 6.09
C LYS A 194 12.98 6.83 4.78
N GLU A 195 12.91 5.52 4.59
CA GLU A 195 13.40 4.84 3.39
C GLU A 195 12.61 5.27 2.15
N VAL A 196 11.29 5.31 2.22
CA VAL A 196 10.41 5.80 1.14
C VAL A 196 10.68 7.27 0.81
N MET A 197 10.99 8.09 1.79
CA MET A 197 11.37 9.50 1.59
C MET A 197 12.81 9.69 1.09
N GLY A 198 13.56 8.62 0.83
CA GLY A 198 14.96 8.70 0.39
C GLY A 198 15.94 9.19 1.47
N MET A 199 15.55 9.15 2.74
CA MET A 199 16.39 9.55 3.87
C MET A 199 17.33 8.40 4.24
N LYS A 200 18.60 8.74 4.59
CA LYS A 200 19.55 7.72 5.07
C LYS A 200 19.05 7.12 6.39
N ILE A 201 18.83 5.80 6.39
CA ILE A 201 18.58 5.03 7.59
C ILE A 201 19.94 4.63 8.17
N SER A 202 20.17 4.87 9.47
CA SER A 202 21.27 4.21 10.17
C SER A 202 20.95 2.71 10.20
N SER A 203 21.77 1.91 9.48
CA SER A 203 21.56 0.47 9.40
C SER A 203 21.57 -0.17 10.78
N SER A 204 20.39 -0.47 11.33
CA SER A 204 20.30 -1.43 12.41
C SER A 204 20.51 -2.81 11.77
N ALA A 205 21.67 -3.39 11.98
CA ALA A 205 22.01 -4.72 11.52
C ALA A 205 20.89 -5.69 11.92
N ILE A 206 20.49 -6.55 10.97
CA ILE A 206 19.68 -7.75 11.28
C ILE A 206 20.49 -8.50 12.36
N PRO A 207 19.92 -8.83 13.53
CA PRO A 207 20.65 -9.64 14.49
C PRO A 207 20.97 -10.97 13.81
N GLU A 208 22.26 -11.20 13.55
CA GLU A 208 22.76 -12.52 13.20
C GLU A 208 22.48 -13.37 14.44
N GLY A 209 21.48 -14.25 14.34
CA GLY A 209 21.17 -15.19 15.40
C GLY A 209 22.38 -16.10 15.64
N ASP A 210 22.87 -16.11 16.85
CA ASP A 210 23.84 -17.07 17.34
C ASP A 210 23.40 -18.50 16.98
N SER A 211 24.35 -19.25 16.44
CA SER A 211 24.28 -20.64 15.99
C SER A 211 23.86 -21.60 17.11
#